data_6b3cc5896055f90baf90c76424748f81
#
_entry.id   6b3cc5896055f90baf90c76424748f81
#
_cell.length_a   1.000
_cell.length_b   1.000
_cell.length_c   1.000
_cell.angle_alpha   90.00
_cell.angle_beta   90.00
_cell.angle_gamma   90.00
#
_symmetry.space_group_name_H-M   'P 1'
#
loop_
_entity.id
_entity.type
_entity.pdbx_description
1 polymer ?
#
loop_
_entity_poly.entity_id
_entity_poly.type
_entity_poly.pdbx_seq_one_letter_code
_entity_poly.pdbx_strand_id
1 'polypeptide(L)' 'MGKLRILSGKEVCIILSTHGFCEVHRRGSHIVMQKRLVDSTITVPVPNHDEIRVGTLLSIIRQSDLPRSEFE' A
#
# COMPACT_ATOMS: atom_id res chain seq x y z
N MET A 1 -16.23 -0.34 13.89
CA MET A 1 -14.96 -0.16 13.20
C MET A 1 -14.05 -1.36 13.44
N GLY A 2 -13.48 -1.90 12.39
CA GLY A 2 -12.57 -3.02 12.51
C GLY A 2 -11.18 -2.59 12.92
N LYS A 3 -10.38 -3.55 13.36
CA LYS A 3 -8.97 -3.32 13.65
C LYS A 3 -8.16 -3.47 12.37
N LEU A 4 -7.09 -2.71 12.24
CA LEU A 4 -6.14 -2.93 11.17
C LEU A 4 -5.49 -4.30 11.33
N ARG A 5 -5.33 -5.01 10.21
CA ARG A 5 -4.65 -6.30 10.23
C ARG A 5 -3.15 -6.12 10.37
N ILE A 6 -2.49 -7.13 10.90
CA ILE A 6 -1.04 -7.21 10.86
C ILE A 6 -0.68 -7.73 9.47
N LEU A 7 -0.04 -6.89 8.67
CA LEU A 7 0.22 -7.17 7.26
C LEU A 7 1.70 -7.08 6.94
N SER A 8 2.14 -7.96 6.05
CA SER A 8 3.47 -7.83 5.45
C SER A 8 3.42 -6.84 4.28
N GLY A 9 4.59 -6.40 3.83
CA GLY A 9 4.67 -5.55 2.64
C GLY A 9 4.05 -6.21 1.42
N LYS A 10 4.27 -7.51 1.25
CA LYS A 10 3.70 -8.26 0.13
C LYS A 10 2.18 -8.29 0.19
N GLU A 11 1.62 -8.50 1.38
CA GLU A 11 0.17 -8.51 1.55
C GLU A 11 -0.44 -7.15 1.24
N VAL A 12 0.22 -6.07 1.66
CA VAL A 12 -0.23 -4.72 1.33
C VAL A 12 -0.21 -4.50 -0.18
N CYS A 13 0.84 -4.96 -0.86
CA CYS A 13 0.92 -4.85 -2.32
C CYS A 13 -0.21 -5.61 -3.01
N ILE A 14 -0.60 -6.77 -2.48
CA ILE A 14 -1.73 -7.53 -3.02
C ILE A 14 -3.02 -6.73 -2.87
N ILE A 15 -3.25 -6.14 -1.69
CA ILE A 15 -4.44 -5.31 -1.47
C ILE A 15 -4.45 -4.14 -2.47
N LEU A 16 -3.32 -3.44 -2.61
CA LEU A 16 -3.22 -2.33 -3.55
C LEU A 16 -3.48 -2.78 -4.97
N SER A 17 -2.97 -3.95 -5.36
CA SER A 17 -3.14 -4.44 -6.73
C SER A 17 -4.60 -4.75 -7.07
N THR A 18 -5.41 -5.12 -6.08
CA THR A 18 -6.84 -5.34 -6.32
C THR A 18 -7.59 -4.04 -6.58
N HIS A 19 -6.94 -2.90 -6.32
CA HIS A 19 -7.52 -1.57 -6.54
C HIS A 19 -6.81 -0.79 -7.65
N GLY A 20 -6.14 -1.50 -8.54
CA GLY A 20 -5.56 -0.88 -9.74
C GLY A 20 -4.12 -0.43 -9.61
N PHE A 21 -3.47 -0.71 -8.49
CA PHE A 21 -2.05 -0.42 -8.34
C PHE A 21 -1.20 -1.52 -8.97
N CYS A 22 -0.05 -1.13 -9.51
CA CYS A 22 0.93 -2.07 -10.07
C CYS A 22 2.30 -1.77 -9.49
N GLU A 23 3.10 -2.81 -9.28
CA GLU A 23 4.49 -2.62 -8.91
C GLU A 23 5.25 -2.08 -10.11
N VAL A 24 5.91 -0.92 -9.96
CA VAL A 24 6.65 -0.30 -11.05
C VAL A 24 8.15 -0.48 -10.91
N HIS A 25 8.66 -0.52 -9.68
CA HIS A 25 10.06 -0.87 -9.43
C HIS A 25 10.26 -1.12 -7.94
N ARG A 26 11.46 -1.60 -7.60
CA ARG A 26 11.88 -1.78 -6.21
C ARG A 26 13.09 -0.91 -5.96
N ARG A 27 13.14 -0.33 -4.78
CA ARG A 27 14.24 0.54 -4.39
C ARG A 27 14.67 0.17 -2.98
N GLY A 28 15.80 -0.54 -2.86
CA GLY A 28 16.23 -1.06 -1.57
C GLY A 28 15.17 -2.00 -1.00
N SER A 29 14.71 -1.72 0.21
CA SER A 29 13.67 -2.53 0.85
C SER A 29 12.26 -2.03 0.56
N HIS A 30 12.08 -1.11 -0.37
CA HIS A 30 10.77 -0.57 -0.71
C HIS A 30 10.29 -1.09 -2.06
N ILE A 31 9.01 -1.48 -2.10
CA ILE A 31 8.31 -1.85 -3.32
C ILE A 31 7.48 -0.63 -3.69
N VAL A 32 7.70 -0.07 -4.88
CA VAL A 32 6.98 1.13 -5.32
C VAL A 32 5.78 0.71 -6.15
N MET A 33 4.59 1.04 -5.63
CA MET A 33 3.32 0.75 -6.28
C MET A 33 2.75 2.03 -6.87
N GLN A 34 2.19 1.94 -8.07
CA GLN A 34 1.57 3.09 -8.72
C GLN A 34 0.21 2.75 -9.29
N LYS A 35 -0.67 3.74 -9.25
CA LYS A 35 -1.96 3.70 -9.90
C LYS A 35 -2.12 4.94 -10.76
N ARG A 36 -2.39 4.74 -12.04
CA ARG A 36 -2.64 5.86 -12.96
C ARG A 36 -4.08 6.33 -12.85
N LEU A 37 -4.24 7.63 -12.74
CA LEU A 37 -5.53 8.30 -12.83
C LEU A 37 -5.57 9.08 -14.15
N VAL A 38 -6.72 9.67 -14.45
CA VAL A 38 -6.88 10.44 -15.69
C VAL A 38 -5.86 11.58 -15.79
N ASP A 39 -5.69 12.34 -14.70
CA ASP A 39 -4.84 13.53 -14.69
C ASP A 39 -3.59 13.40 -13.82
N SER A 40 -3.37 12.26 -13.19
CA SER A 40 -2.28 12.14 -12.23
C SER A 40 -1.93 10.68 -11.97
N THR A 41 -0.95 10.48 -11.09
CA THR A 41 -0.52 9.15 -10.67
C THR A 41 -0.39 9.14 -9.16
N ILE A 42 -0.92 8.10 -8.53
CA ILE A 42 -0.71 7.87 -7.10
C ILE A 42 0.47 6.92 -6.95
N THR A 43 1.47 7.33 -6.19
CA THR A 43 2.66 6.51 -5.93
C THR A 43 2.73 6.20 -4.44
N VAL A 44 2.85 4.91 -4.11
CA VAL A 44 2.91 4.46 -2.72
C VAL A 44 4.14 3.57 -2.54
N PRO A 45 5.15 4.00 -1.78
CA PRO A 45 6.25 3.12 -1.42
C PRO A 45 5.83 2.21 -0.28
N VAL A 46 6.02 0.91 -0.44
CA VAL A 46 5.64 -0.10 0.55
C VAL A 46 6.90 -0.80 1.06
N PRO A 47 7.20 -0.73 2.36
CA PRO A 47 8.35 -1.44 2.91
C PRO A 47 8.15 -2.95 2.74
N ASN A 48 9.17 -3.63 2.23
CA ASN A 48 9.12 -5.07 2.04
C ASN A 48 9.53 -5.79 3.33
N HIS A 49 8.75 -5.58 4.38
CA HIS A 49 8.97 -6.18 5.70
C HIS A 49 7.93 -7.25 5.98
N ASP A 50 8.26 -8.20 6.85
CA ASP A 50 7.32 -9.24 7.24
C ASP A 50 6.13 -8.69 8.00
N GLU A 51 6.34 -7.57 8.68
CA GLU A 51 5.26 -6.90 9.41
C GLU A 51 5.44 -5.40 9.26
N ILE A 52 4.41 -4.74 8.72
CA ILE A 52 4.41 -3.29 8.57
C ILE A 52 3.86 -2.66 9.84
N ARG A 53 4.58 -1.70 10.40
CA ARG A 53 4.14 -0.98 11.59
C ARG A 53 2.86 -0.21 11.32
N VAL A 54 2.03 -0.08 12.34
CA VAL A 54 0.72 0.59 12.23
C VAL A 54 0.86 2.00 11.68
N GLY A 55 1.84 2.79 12.15
CA GLY A 55 2.04 4.14 11.65
C GLY A 55 2.34 4.18 10.17
N THR A 56 3.18 3.26 9.69
CA THR A 56 3.52 3.14 8.29
C THR A 56 2.30 2.70 7.48
N LEU A 57 1.53 1.75 8.00
CA LEU A 57 0.32 1.27 7.33
C LEU A 57 -0.70 2.40 7.19
N LEU A 58 -0.89 3.20 8.22
CA LEU A 58 -1.80 4.35 8.15
C LEU A 58 -1.36 5.36 7.08
N SER A 59 -0.04 5.58 6.95
CA SER A 59 0.49 6.44 5.90
C SER A 59 0.20 5.88 4.51
N ILE A 60 0.36 4.56 4.34
CA ILE A 60 0.07 3.88 3.08
C ILE A 60 -1.41 4.03 2.73
N ILE A 61 -2.29 3.82 3.70
CA ILE A 61 -3.74 3.97 3.49
C ILE A 61 -4.04 5.38 3.02
N ARG A 62 -3.49 6.38 3.68
CA ARG A 62 -3.73 7.78 3.30
C ARG A 62 -3.19 8.08 1.90
N GLN A 63 -1.98 7.63 1.59
CA GLN A 63 -1.37 7.89 0.29
C GLN A 63 -2.10 7.17 -0.84
N SER A 64 -2.64 5.98 -0.57
CA SER A 64 -3.34 5.18 -1.58
C SER A 64 -4.72 5.72 -1.92
N ASP A 65 -5.26 6.59 -1.09
CA ASP A 65 -6.62 7.10 -1.22
C ASP A 65 -7.68 6.01 -1.16
N LEU A 66 -7.35 4.89 -0.53
CA LEU A 66 -8.28 3.79 -0.31
C LEU A 66 -8.91 3.89 1.08
N PRO A 67 -10.11 3.33 1.27
CA PRO A 67 -10.72 3.32 2.59
C PRO A 67 -9.97 2.40 3.54
N ARG A 68 -9.91 2.77 4.79
CA ARG A 68 -9.24 1.99 5.83
C ARG A 68 -9.77 0.55 5.89
N SER A 69 -11.05 0.37 5.60
CA SER A 69 -11.70 -0.94 5.65
C SER A 69 -11.02 -1.99 4.78
N GLU A 70 -10.33 -1.57 3.73
CA GLU A 70 -9.59 -2.51 2.86
C GLU A 70 -8.42 -3.17 3.57
N PHE A 71 -7.99 -2.61 4.69
CA PHE A 71 -6.84 -3.09 5.46
C PHE A 71 -7.24 -3.63 6.84
N GLU A 72 -8.52 -3.82 7.07
CA GLU A 72 -9.07 -4.35 8.33
C GLU A 72 -9.40 -5.83 8.26
#